data_b33aa63838842499bd9a0e99c386f1f4
#
_entry.id   b33aa63838842499bd9a0e99c386f1f4
#
_cell.length_a   1.000
_cell.length_b   1.000
_cell.length_c   1.000
_cell.angle_alpha   90.00
_cell.angle_beta   90.00
_cell.angle_gamma   90.00
#
_symmetry.space_group_name_H-M   'P 1'
#
loop_
_entity.id
_entity.type
_entity.pdbx_description
1 polymer ?
#
loop_
_entity_poly.entity_id
_entity_poly.type
_entity_poly.pdbx_seq_one_letter_code
_entity_poly.pdbx_strand_id
1 'polypeptide(L)'
;LQGKNGSGKSSILKLLHGESLEYCGRLFVGSGVKISYVAQSADDLRGSPREYARVWGIDESLFRMVLDKLDFSKLQFEKDMADYSGGQKKKVLLARSLCEQAHLYIWDEPLNYIDVISRIQITELLLEHKPTMLFVEHDRAFCDEVATKVVRL
;
A
#
# COMPACT_ATOMS: atom_id res chain seq x y z
N LEU A 1 8.98 -7.99 -5.99
CA LEU A 1 10.42 -7.87 -5.86
C LEU A 1 10.88 -8.71 -4.66
N GLN A 2 11.81 -9.65 -4.84
CA GLN A 2 12.30 -10.54 -3.81
C GLN A 2 13.80 -10.36 -3.56
N GLY A 3 14.26 -10.65 -2.35
CA GLY A 3 15.68 -10.61 -1.97
C GLY A 3 15.85 -10.68 -0.46
N LYS A 4 17.08 -10.85 0.01
CA LYS A 4 17.42 -10.88 1.43
C LYS A 4 17.10 -9.53 2.11
N ASN A 5 16.95 -9.53 3.43
CA ASN A 5 16.86 -8.27 4.17
C ASN A 5 18.14 -7.46 3.95
N GLY A 6 17.99 -6.15 3.72
CA GLY A 6 19.11 -5.27 3.39
C GLY A 6 19.59 -5.31 1.93
N SER A 7 18.96 -6.06 1.02
CA SER A 7 19.34 -6.10 -0.41
C SER A 7 18.92 -4.86 -1.22
N GLY A 8 18.31 -3.86 -0.58
CA GLY A 8 17.92 -2.62 -1.26
C GLY A 8 16.51 -2.59 -1.85
N LYS A 9 15.64 -3.57 -1.55
CA LYS A 9 14.26 -3.61 -2.08
C LYS A 9 13.48 -2.33 -1.81
N SER A 10 13.37 -1.94 -0.55
CA SER A 10 12.67 -0.71 -0.15
C SER A 10 13.34 0.56 -0.72
N SER A 11 14.66 0.57 -0.86
CA SER A 11 15.38 1.69 -1.50
C SER A 11 14.99 1.85 -2.97
N ILE A 12 14.83 0.75 -3.70
CA ILE A 12 14.36 0.78 -5.10
C ILE A 12 12.93 1.30 -5.16
N LEU A 13 12.03 0.84 -4.26
CA LEU A 13 10.64 1.31 -4.22
C LEU A 13 10.57 2.81 -3.93
N LYS A 14 11.37 3.30 -2.99
CA LYS A 14 11.47 4.72 -2.62
C LYS A 14 12.02 5.57 -3.77
N LEU A 15 13.07 5.11 -4.45
CA LEU A 15 13.61 5.78 -5.63
C LEU A 15 12.55 5.90 -6.75
N LEU A 16 11.79 4.86 -7.02
CA LEU A 16 10.70 4.89 -7.99
C LEU A 16 9.59 5.85 -7.58
N HIS A 17 9.33 5.98 -6.28
CA HIS A 17 8.37 6.94 -5.75
C HIS A 17 8.88 8.40 -5.80
N GLY A 18 10.18 8.60 -6.06
CA GLY A 18 10.78 9.93 -6.21
C GLY A 18 11.52 10.42 -4.96
N GLU A 19 11.78 9.55 -3.97
CA GLU A 19 12.64 9.91 -2.84
C GLU A 19 14.09 10.10 -3.30
N SER A 20 14.74 11.12 -2.77
CA SER A 20 16.17 11.40 -3.08
C SER A 20 17.05 10.46 -2.27
N LEU A 21 17.61 9.46 -2.91
CA LEU A 21 18.57 8.51 -2.34
C LEU A 21 19.80 8.45 -3.25
N GLU A 22 20.96 8.17 -2.65
CA GLU A 22 22.18 7.91 -3.43
C GLU A 22 22.08 6.54 -4.12
N TYR A 23 22.31 6.51 -5.43
CA TYR A 23 22.33 5.27 -6.21
C TYR A 23 23.28 5.35 -7.39
N CYS A 24 23.71 4.21 -7.90
CA CYS A 24 24.47 4.10 -9.14
C CYS A 24 23.59 3.50 -10.24
N GLY A 25 23.76 3.99 -11.46
CA GLY A 25 23.00 3.50 -12.62
C GLY A 25 22.08 4.56 -13.19
N ARG A 26 21.02 4.10 -13.89
CA ARG A 26 20.04 4.99 -14.56
C ARG A 26 18.64 4.60 -14.10
N LEU A 27 17.90 5.58 -13.64
CA LEU A 27 16.46 5.47 -13.35
C LEU A 27 15.72 6.42 -14.28
N PHE A 28 14.68 5.93 -14.91
CA PHE A 28 13.77 6.74 -15.71
C PHE A 28 12.33 6.41 -15.35
N VAL A 29 11.59 7.43 -14.94
CA VAL A 29 10.14 7.37 -14.74
C VAL A 29 9.51 8.33 -15.74
N GLY A 30 8.59 7.86 -16.55
CA GLY A 30 7.93 8.68 -17.58
C GLY A 30 7.22 9.89 -16.98
N SER A 31 7.23 11.02 -17.70
CA SER A 31 6.52 12.22 -17.26
C SER A 31 5.01 11.93 -17.18
N GLY A 32 4.37 12.40 -16.10
CA GLY A 32 2.93 12.24 -15.89
C GLY A 32 2.51 10.88 -15.31
N VAL A 33 3.45 9.97 -15.03
CA VAL A 33 3.12 8.72 -14.33
C VAL A 33 2.71 9.05 -12.90
N LYS A 34 1.47 8.70 -12.54
CA LYS A 34 0.96 8.78 -11.17
C LYS A 34 1.29 7.48 -10.44
N ILE A 35 1.97 7.60 -9.32
CA ILE A 35 2.37 6.46 -8.49
C ILE A 35 1.63 6.54 -7.16
N SER A 36 0.96 5.46 -6.77
CA SER A 36 0.42 5.26 -5.43
C SER A 36 1.40 4.44 -4.61
N TYR A 37 1.87 4.97 -3.49
CA TYR A 37 2.89 4.33 -2.68
C TYR A 37 2.35 3.96 -1.29
N VAL A 38 2.50 2.71 -0.91
CA VAL A 38 2.26 2.22 0.46
C VAL A 38 3.60 1.90 1.10
N ALA A 39 3.98 2.70 2.10
CA ALA A 39 5.21 2.53 2.86
C ALA A 39 5.15 1.32 3.81
N GLN A 40 6.30 0.81 4.19
CA GLN A 40 6.43 -0.26 5.19
C GLN A 40 5.87 0.19 6.54
N SER A 41 6.22 1.38 7.02
CA SER A 41 5.68 1.98 8.25
C SER A 41 4.48 2.91 7.97
N ALA A 42 3.60 3.01 8.96
CA ALA A 42 2.42 3.87 8.98
C ALA A 42 2.36 4.76 10.24
N ASP A 43 3.50 5.02 10.88
CA ASP A 43 3.57 5.65 12.21
C ASP A 43 3.10 7.10 12.23
N ASP A 44 3.18 7.80 11.10
CA ASP A 44 2.85 9.23 10.97
C ASP A 44 1.34 9.52 10.78
N LEU A 45 0.49 8.48 10.71
CA LEU A 45 -0.95 8.68 10.54
C LEU A 45 -1.57 9.32 11.80
N ARG A 46 -2.25 10.46 11.60
CA ARG A 46 -2.93 11.24 12.64
C ARG A 46 -4.20 11.87 12.07
N GLY A 47 -5.08 12.32 12.96
CA GLY A 47 -6.35 12.96 12.60
C GLY A 47 -7.42 11.94 12.20
N SER A 48 -8.54 12.44 11.72
CA SER A 48 -9.66 11.57 11.34
C SER A 48 -9.46 10.96 9.95
N PRO A 49 -9.93 9.71 9.71
CA PRO A 49 -9.95 9.12 8.37
C PRO A 49 -10.65 9.98 7.32
N ARG A 50 -11.68 10.74 7.72
CA ARG A 50 -12.42 11.66 6.86
C ARG A 50 -11.54 12.81 6.38
N GLU A 51 -10.77 13.45 7.27
CA GLU A 51 -9.82 14.50 6.90
C GLU A 51 -8.70 13.95 6.03
N TYR A 52 -8.22 12.76 6.35
CA TYR A 52 -7.23 12.06 5.56
C TYR A 52 -7.71 11.83 4.12
N ALA A 53 -8.92 11.31 3.92
CA ALA A 53 -9.49 11.13 2.59
C ALA A 53 -9.57 12.47 1.82
N ARG A 54 -9.98 13.55 2.49
CA ARG A 54 -10.05 14.89 1.88
C ARG A 54 -8.69 15.42 1.46
N VAL A 55 -7.66 15.26 2.29
CA VAL A 55 -6.28 15.69 1.98
C VAL A 55 -5.74 14.95 0.76
N TRP A 56 -6.07 13.67 0.63
CA TRP A 56 -5.65 12.85 -0.51
C TRP A 56 -6.58 12.96 -1.73
N GLY A 57 -7.62 13.78 -1.68
CA GLY A 57 -8.58 13.95 -2.79
C GLY A 57 -9.37 12.68 -3.12
N ILE A 58 -9.61 11.83 -2.13
CA ILE A 58 -10.32 10.56 -2.26
C ILE A 58 -11.79 10.76 -1.89
N ASP A 59 -12.70 10.14 -2.62
CA ASP A 59 -14.10 10.07 -2.24
C ASP A 59 -14.27 9.35 -0.90
N GLU A 60 -14.88 10.03 0.08
CA GLU A 60 -15.05 9.52 1.45
C GLU A 60 -15.88 8.23 1.46
N SER A 61 -16.90 8.15 0.62
CA SER A 61 -17.81 6.98 0.57
C SER A 61 -17.08 5.77 0.03
N LEU A 62 -16.28 5.95 -1.03
CA LEU A 62 -15.44 4.89 -1.58
C LEU A 62 -14.38 4.43 -0.55
N PHE A 63 -13.71 5.39 0.09
CA PHE A 63 -12.69 5.08 1.11
C PHE A 63 -13.27 4.28 2.27
N ARG A 64 -14.45 4.69 2.76
CA ARG A 64 -15.18 3.98 3.80
C ARG A 64 -15.59 2.58 3.35
N MET A 65 -16.10 2.42 2.13
CA MET A 65 -16.49 1.13 1.59
C MET A 65 -15.29 0.16 1.49
N VAL A 66 -14.12 0.66 1.07
CA VAL A 66 -12.90 -0.15 1.02
C VAL A 66 -12.44 -0.54 2.42
N LEU A 67 -12.47 0.39 3.39
CA LEU A 67 -12.15 0.10 4.79
C LEU A 67 -13.11 -0.91 5.41
N ASP A 68 -14.42 -0.79 5.15
CA ASP A 68 -15.43 -1.77 5.60
C ASP A 68 -15.13 -3.17 5.04
N LYS A 69 -14.73 -3.28 3.76
CA LYS A 69 -14.26 -4.54 3.17
C LYS A 69 -13.01 -5.10 3.86
N LEU A 70 -12.15 -4.25 4.39
CA LEU A 70 -10.95 -4.65 5.16
C LEU A 70 -11.26 -4.87 6.66
N ASP A 71 -12.50 -5.16 7.01
CA ASP A 71 -12.94 -5.38 8.40
C ASP A 71 -12.61 -4.21 9.34
N PHE A 72 -12.88 -2.99 8.87
CA PHE A 72 -12.69 -1.76 9.62
C PHE A 72 -14.02 -1.21 10.11
N SER A 73 -14.27 -1.26 11.42
CA SER A 73 -15.57 -0.92 11.99
C SER A 73 -15.90 0.58 11.91
N LYS A 74 -17.20 0.90 11.95
CA LYS A 74 -17.67 2.29 12.01
C LYS A 74 -17.11 3.05 13.20
N LEU A 75 -16.97 2.41 14.36
CA LEU A 75 -16.38 3.01 15.56
C LEU A 75 -14.90 3.37 15.37
N GLN A 76 -14.17 2.57 14.62
CA GLN A 76 -12.78 2.89 14.27
C GLN A 76 -12.71 4.11 13.35
N PHE A 77 -13.60 4.22 12.38
CA PHE A 77 -13.64 5.36 11.45
C PHE A 77 -13.87 6.73 12.15
N GLU A 78 -14.48 6.74 13.33
CA GLU A 78 -14.73 7.96 14.11
C GLU A 78 -13.58 8.33 15.08
N LYS A 79 -12.55 7.48 15.20
CA LYS A 79 -11.39 7.72 16.08
C LYS A 79 -10.26 8.44 15.36
N ASP A 80 -9.37 9.08 16.14
CA ASP A 80 -8.11 9.58 15.60
C ASP A 80 -7.20 8.42 15.20
N MET A 81 -6.57 8.53 14.05
CA MET A 81 -5.65 7.52 13.53
C MET A 81 -4.35 7.41 14.36
N ALA A 82 -4.05 8.39 15.22
CA ALA A 82 -2.94 8.29 16.17
C ALA A 82 -3.14 7.11 17.14
N ASP A 83 -4.40 6.82 17.50
CA ASP A 83 -4.79 5.75 18.44
C ASP A 83 -4.94 4.37 17.78
N TYR A 84 -4.69 4.27 16.47
CA TYR A 84 -4.82 3.01 15.74
C TYR A 84 -3.66 2.07 16.02
N SER A 85 -3.97 0.77 16.05
CA SER A 85 -2.94 -0.27 16.00
C SER A 85 -2.18 -0.23 14.67
N GLY A 86 -0.98 -0.82 14.61
CA GLY A 86 -0.21 -0.90 13.38
C GLY A 86 -0.99 -1.52 12.21
N GLY A 87 -1.78 -2.56 12.48
CA GLY A 87 -2.66 -3.19 11.49
C GLY A 87 -3.77 -2.25 10.99
N GLN A 88 -4.40 -1.50 11.89
CA GLN A 88 -5.41 -0.51 11.50
C GLN A 88 -4.83 0.61 10.65
N LYS A 89 -3.66 1.14 11.04
CA LYS A 89 -2.93 2.13 10.23
C LYS A 89 -2.58 1.58 8.85
N LYS A 90 -2.12 0.33 8.78
CA LYS A 90 -1.79 -0.31 7.50
C LYS A 90 -3.03 -0.47 6.61
N LYS A 91 -4.18 -0.85 7.16
CA LYS A 91 -5.47 -0.90 6.43
C LYS A 91 -5.84 0.46 5.85
N VAL A 92 -5.62 1.55 6.59
CA VAL A 92 -5.85 2.92 6.09
C VAL A 92 -4.96 3.24 4.89
N LEU A 93 -3.66 2.94 4.95
CA LEU A 93 -2.74 3.16 3.82
C LEU A 93 -3.13 2.34 2.59
N LEU A 94 -3.52 1.08 2.78
CA LEU A 94 -3.96 0.20 1.70
C LEU A 94 -5.27 0.69 1.09
N ALA A 95 -6.25 1.05 1.92
CA ALA A 95 -7.53 1.59 1.46
C ALA A 95 -7.33 2.90 0.67
N ARG A 96 -6.46 3.81 1.15
CA ARG A 96 -6.09 5.01 0.40
C ARG A 96 -5.54 4.63 -0.97
N SER A 97 -4.53 3.77 -1.01
CA SER A 97 -3.89 3.35 -2.25
C SER A 97 -4.89 2.73 -3.23
N LEU A 98 -5.80 1.88 -2.75
CA LEU A 98 -6.85 1.26 -3.58
C LEU A 98 -7.88 2.27 -4.11
N CYS A 99 -8.08 3.39 -3.42
CA CYS A 99 -8.97 4.46 -3.88
C CYS A 99 -8.28 5.47 -4.83
N GLU A 100 -6.96 5.49 -4.89
CA GLU A 100 -6.22 6.38 -5.79
C GLU A 100 -6.28 5.89 -7.24
N GLN A 101 -6.49 6.81 -8.17
CA GLN A 101 -6.34 6.52 -9.60
C GLN A 101 -4.87 6.68 -10.01
N ALA A 102 -4.09 5.61 -9.87
CA ALA A 102 -2.67 5.59 -10.20
C ALA A 102 -2.37 4.73 -11.43
N HIS A 103 -1.26 5.03 -12.11
CA HIS A 103 -0.75 4.23 -13.21
C HIS A 103 0.13 3.06 -12.71
N LEU A 104 0.75 3.24 -11.56
CA LEU A 104 1.60 2.24 -10.90
C LEU A 104 1.35 2.27 -9.39
N TYR A 105 1.08 1.11 -8.83
CA TYR A 105 0.96 0.91 -7.39
C TYR A 105 2.26 0.31 -6.87
N ILE A 106 2.88 0.94 -5.88
CA ILE A 106 4.12 0.48 -5.25
C ILE A 106 3.83 0.19 -3.79
N TRP A 107 3.94 -1.07 -3.37
CA TRP A 107 3.65 -1.49 -2.01
C TRP A 107 4.85 -2.16 -1.34
N ASP A 108 5.26 -1.61 -0.19
CA ASP A 108 6.36 -2.14 0.61
C ASP A 108 5.81 -2.90 1.82
N GLU A 109 5.94 -4.22 1.78
CA GLU A 109 5.44 -5.17 2.78
C GLU A 109 3.99 -4.88 3.20
N PRO A 110 3.03 -4.94 2.26
CA PRO A 110 1.66 -4.50 2.49
C PRO A 110 0.92 -5.34 3.54
N LEU A 111 1.27 -6.61 3.71
CA LEU A 111 0.54 -7.53 4.59
C LEU A 111 1.08 -7.58 6.03
N ASN A 112 2.13 -6.81 6.34
CA ASN A 112 2.61 -6.73 7.72
C ASN A 112 1.52 -6.19 8.65
N TYR A 113 1.30 -6.89 9.77
CA TYR A 113 0.28 -6.60 10.78
C TYR A 113 -1.18 -6.72 10.31
N ILE A 114 -1.42 -7.19 9.09
CA ILE A 114 -2.76 -7.42 8.54
C ILE A 114 -3.26 -8.81 8.98
N ASP A 115 -4.50 -8.86 9.45
CA ASP A 115 -5.18 -10.10 9.82
C ASP A 115 -5.52 -10.95 8.59
N VAL A 116 -5.76 -12.25 8.82
CA VAL A 116 -5.98 -13.24 7.75
C VAL A 116 -7.17 -12.88 6.86
N ILE A 117 -8.27 -12.40 7.44
CA ILE A 117 -9.49 -12.06 6.70
C ILE A 117 -9.20 -10.91 5.74
N SER A 118 -8.59 -9.84 6.25
CA SER A 118 -8.22 -8.68 5.41
C SER A 118 -7.19 -9.03 4.34
N ARG A 119 -6.27 -9.98 4.59
CA ARG A 119 -5.34 -10.48 3.55
C ARG A 119 -6.07 -11.13 2.39
N ILE A 120 -7.06 -12.00 2.69
CA ILE A 120 -7.88 -12.64 1.65
C ILE A 120 -8.60 -11.57 0.82
N GLN A 121 -9.23 -10.61 1.48
CA GLN A 121 -9.96 -9.54 0.80
C GLN A 121 -9.06 -8.66 -0.08
N ILE A 122 -7.85 -8.33 0.40
CA ILE A 122 -6.86 -7.59 -0.40
C ILE A 122 -6.46 -8.41 -1.63
N THR A 123 -6.20 -9.71 -1.45
CA THR A 123 -5.83 -10.61 -2.54
C THR A 123 -6.93 -10.68 -3.60
N GLU A 124 -8.19 -10.86 -3.18
CA GLU A 124 -9.36 -10.88 -4.06
C GLU A 124 -9.51 -9.59 -4.86
N LEU A 125 -9.39 -8.43 -4.20
CA LEU A 125 -9.45 -7.12 -4.86
C LEU A 125 -8.35 -6.95 -5.92
N LEU A 126 -7.13 -7.40 -5.63
CA LEU A 126 -6.02 -7.32 -6.57
C LEU A 126 -6.21 -8.27 -7.77
N LEU A 127 -6.73 -9.47 -7.55
CA LEU A 127 -7.02 -10.44 -8.60
C LEU A 127 -8.18 -10.00 -9.50
N GLU A 128 -9.18 -9.33 -8.93
CA GLU A 128 -10.33 -8.78 -9.67
C GLU A 128 -9.91 -7.60 -10.56
N HIS A 129 -9.16 -6.64 -10.00
CA HIS A 129 -8.87 -5.38 -10.69
C HIS A 129 -7.56 -5.38 -11.45
N LYS A 130 -6.65 -6.31 -11.16
CA LYS A 130 -5.34 -6.51 -11.82
C LYS A 130 -4.56 -5.21 -12.06
N PRO A 131 -4.34 -4.38 -11.03
CA PRO A 131 -3.61 -3.14 -11.20
C PRO A 131 -2.17 -3.39 -11.64
N THR A 132 -1.58 -2.45 -12.38
CA THR A 132 -0.13 -2.46 -12.61
C THR A 132 0.57 -2.16 -11.30
N MET A 133 1.28 -3.13 -10.73
CA MET A 133 1.87 -2.96 -9.41
C MET A 133 3.26 -3.56 -9.28
N LEU A 134 4.05 -2.96 -8.40
CA LEU A 134 5.31 -3.48 -7.91
C LEU A 134 5.24 -3.59 -6.38
N PHE A 135 5.51 -4.77 -5.84
CA PHE A 135 5.47 -4.95 -4.40
C PHE A 135 6.64 -5.78 -3.88
N VAL A 136 6.96 -5.57 -2.61
CA VAL A 136 7.83 -6.41 -1.79
C VAL A 136 6.95 -7.12 -0.78
N GLU A 137 6.99 -8.43 -0.74
CA GLU A 137 6.23 -9.23 0.24
C GLU A 137 6.95 -10.55 0.52
N HIS A 138 6.75 -11.07 1.73
CA HIS A 138 7.34 -12.32 2.20
C HIS A 138 6.32 -13.46 2.32
N ASP A 139 5.04 -13.15 2.27
CA ASP A 139 3.95 -14.13 2.25
C ASP A 139 3.94 -14.86 0.90
N ARG A 140 4.28 -16.16 0.93
CA ARG A 140 4.40 -16.97 -0.29
C ARG A 140 3.06 -17.17 -0.97
N ALA A 141 2.00 -17.43 -0.21
CA ALA A 141 0.68 -17.67 -0.77
C ALA A 141 0.21 -16.43 -1.56
N PHE A 142 0.32 -15.26 -0.97
CA PHE A 142 0.02 -13.99 -1.65
C PHE A 142 0.88 -13.78 -2.90
N CYS A 143 2.19 -14.02 -2.79
CA CYS A 143 3.10 -13.85 -3.93
C CYS A 143 2.76 -14.81 -5.07
N ASP A 144 2.45 -16.07 -4.77
CA ASP A 144 2.14 -17.07 -5.79
C ASP A 144 0.79 -16.80 -6.48
N GLU A 145 -0.17 -16.18 -5.79
CA GLU A 145 -1.48 -15.82 -6.34
C GLU A 145 -1.45 -14.52 -7.15
N VAL A 146 -0.77 -13.48 -6.66
CA VAL A 146 -0.85 -12.12 -7.20
C VAL A 146 0.26 -11.78 -8.18
N ALA A 147 1.48 -12.31 -7.97
CA ALA A 147 2.63 -11.92 -8.79
C ALA A 147 2.63 -12.59 -10.17
N THR A 148 2.61 -11.79 -11.22
CA THR A 148 2.79 -12.25 -12.60
C THR A 148 4.26 -12.41 -13.00
N LYS A 149 5.17 -11.75 -12.29
CA LYS A 149 6.62 -11.78 -12.50
C LYS A 149 7.38 -11.58 -11.20
N VAL A 150 8.43 -12.35 -11.02
CA VAL A 150 9.34 -12.22 -9.85
C VAL A 150 10.70 -11.72 -10.32
N VAL A 151 11.16 -10.63 -9.70
CA VAL A 151 12.51 -10.09 -9.86
C VAL A 151 13.27 -10.29 -8.55
N ARG A 152 14.47 -10.86 -8.61
CA ARG A 152 15.32 -11.14 -7.44
C ARG A 152 16.53 -10.22 -7.43
N LEU A 153 16.84 -9.68 -6.23
CA LEU A 153 18.02 -8.88 -5.92
C LEU A 153 19.06 -9.72 -5.17
#